data_f46648c989bec10d68fb60f5eb85717a
#
_entry.id   f46648c989bec10d68fb60f5eb85717a
#
_cell.length_a   1.000
_cell.length_b   1.000
_cell.length_c   1.000
_cell.angle_alpha   90.00
_cell.angle_beta   90.00
_cell.angle_gamma   90.00
#
_symmetry.space_group_name_H-M   'P 1'
#
loop_
_entity.id
_entity.type
_entity.pdbx_description
1 polymer ?
#
loop_
_entity_poly.entity_id
_entity_poly.type
_entity_poly.pdbx_seq_one_letter_code
_entity_poly.pdbx_strand_id
1 'polypeptide(L)'
;MLEQKLNDIILSVEQQINLVKIKIKHNKKDLKKLNNMCKDTEYININRVQEDELKLTEEINETKNRLNKLKKVLYRLKVCERILNNEEE
;
A
#
# COMPACT_ATOMS: atom_id res chain seq x y z
N MET A 1 -23.35 -5.18 19.46
CA MET A 1 -21.98 -5.36 19.95
C MET A 1 -21.04 -5.96 18.90
N LEU A 2 -21.42 -7.08 18.29
CA LEU A 2 -20.60 -7.69 17.22
C LEU A 2 -20.48 -6.75 16.01
N GLU A 3 -21.53 -6.07 15.64
CA GLU A 3 -21.55 -5.11 14.53
C GLU A 3 -20.61 -3.94 14.74
N GLN A 4 -20.55 -3.40 15.95
CA GLN A 4 -19.67 -2.29 16.26
C GLN A 4 -18.21 -2.70 16.19
N LYS A 5 -17.87 -3.90 16.67
CA LYS A 5 -16.52 -4.44 16.57
C LYS A 5 -16.13 -4.63 15.11
N LEU A 6 -17.05 -5.14 14.29
CA LEU A 6 -16.81 -5.34 12.87
C LEU A 6 -16.59 -4.01 12.16
N ASN A 7 -17.40 -2.99 12.46
CA ASN A 7 -17.23 -1.64 11.90
C ASN A 7 -15.88 -1.04 12.28
N ASP A 8 -15.44 -1.23 13.52
CA ASP A 8 -14.15 -0.73 13.99
C ASP A 8 -12.99 -1.42 13.25
N ILE A 9 -13.10 -2.73 13.02
CA ILE A 9 -12.10 -3.47 12.25
C ILE A 9 -12.08 -3.01 10.80
N ILE A 10 -13.23 -2.83 10.17
CA ILE A 10 -13.32 -2.32 8.80
C ILE A 10 -12.66 -0.96 8.69
N LEU A 11 -12.95 -0.06 9.61
CA LEU A 11 -12.36 1.28 9.62
C LEU A 11 -10.86 1.22 9.78
N SER A 12 -10.35 0.37 10.67
CA SER A 12 -8.92 0.17 10.89
C SER A 12 -8.24 -0.33 9.60
N VAL A 13 -8.85 -1.30 8.91
CA VAL A 13 -8.30 -1.83 7.64
C VAL A 13 -8.31 -0.75 6.56
N GLU A 14 -9.37 0.04 6.46
CA GLU A 14 -9.44 1.15 5.49
C GLU A 14 -8.36 2.19 5.75
N GLN A 15 -8.08 2.52 7.01
CA GLN A 15 -7.00 3.44 7.39
C GLN A 15 -5.63 2.87 6.98
N GLN A 16 -5.39 1.58 7.22
CA GLN A 16 -4.16 0.92 6.79
C GLN A 16 -4.00 0.94 5.28
N ILE A 17 -5.07 0.69 4.52
CA ILE A 17 -5.05 0.77 3.06
C ILE A 17 -4.64 2.18 2.61
N ASN A 18 -5.20 3.22 3.21
CA ASN A 18 -4.86 4.60 2.86
C ASN A 18 -3.39 4.92 3.14
N LEU A 19 -2.87 4.47 4.29
CA LEU A 19 -1.45 4.65 4.64
C LEU A 19 -0.53 3.94 3.65
N VAL A 20 -0.88 2.72 3.26
CA VAL A 20 -0.11 1.95 2.27
C VAL A 20 -0.13 2.64 0.90
N LYS A 21 -1.27 3.17 0.47
CA LYS A 21 -1.38 3.93 -0.78
C LYS A 21 -0.49 5.18 -0.78
N ILE A 22 -0.45 5.89 0.34
CA ILE A 22 0.41 7.06 0.51
C ILE A 22 1.88 6.66 0.41
N LYS A 23 2.27 5.56 1.08
CA LYS A 23 3.64 5.05 1.02
C LYS A 23 4.06 4.69 -0.41
N ILE A 24 3.20 4.01 -1.16
CA ILE A 24 3.45 3.69 -2.57
C ILE A 24 3.67 4.97 -3.38
N LYS A 25 2.83 5.97 -3.18
CA LYS A 25 2.93 7.25 -3.88
C LYS A 25 4.26 7.94 -3.60
N HIS A 26 4.71 7.97 -2.35
CA HIS A 26 6.00 8.55 -1.98
C HIS A 26 7.17 7.77 -2.58
N ASN A 27 7.12 6.44 -2.52
CA ASN A 27 8.17 5.59 -3.10
C ASN A 27 8.27 5.77 -4.62
N LYS A 28 7.16 5.92 -5.31
CA LYS A 28 7.14 6.19 -6.75
C LYS A 28 7.74 7.56 -7.09
N LYS A 29 7.49 8.57 -6.25
CA LYS A 29 8.13 9.89 -6.41
C LYS A 29 9.64 9.80 -6.24
N ASP A 30 10.10 9.08 -5.23
CA ASP A 30 11.53 8.89 -4.97
C ASP A 30 12.20 8.13 -6.13
N LEU A 31 11.54 7.11 -6.65
CA LEU A 31 12.04 6.38 -7.81
C LEU A 31 12.16 7.29 -9.04
N LYS A 32 11.19 8.16 -9.27
CA LYS A 32 11.23 9.13 -10.36
C LYS A 32 12.38 10.12 -10.20
N LYS A 33 12.64 10.58 -8.97
CA LYS A 33 13.80 11.44 -8.68
C LYS A 33 15.11 10.74 -8.99
N LEU A 34 15.25 9.46 -8.59
CA LEU A 34 16.44 8.67 -8.90
C LEU A 34 16.63 8.51 -10.40
N ASN A 35 15.58 8.23 -11.15
CA ASN A 35 15.65 8.14 -12.62
C ASN A 35 16.11 9.45 -13.24
N ASN A 36 15.64 10.58 -12.75
CA ASN A 36 16.05 11.90 -13.21
C ASN A 36 17.53 12.18 -12.90
N MET A 37 17.99 11.75 -11.70
CA MET A 37 19.40 11.85 -11.31
C MET A 37 20.30 11.00 -12.19
N CYS A 38 19.85 9.83 -12.65
CA CYS A 38 20.60 8.96 -13.56
C CYS A 38 20.88 9.58 -14.92
N LYS A 39 20.14 10.60 -15.32
CA LYS A 39 20.35 11.32 -16.57
C LYS A 39 21.55 12.26 -16.53
N ASP A 40 21.96 12.67 -15.35
CA ASP A 40 23.11 13.55 -15.11
C ASP A 40 24.27 12.71 -14.59
N THR A 41 24.97 12.04 -15.53
CA THR A 41 25.96 11.00 -15.22
C THR A 41 27.32 11.52 -14.78
N GLU A 42 27.60 12.83 -14.88
CA GLU A 42 28.95 13.36 -14.60
C GLU A 42 29.31 13.38 -13.12
N TYR A 43 28.29 13.41 -12.23
CA TYR A 43 28.49 13.63 -10.78
C TYR A 43 27.96 12.49 -9.90
N ILE A 44 27.49 11.40 -10.47
CA ILE A 44 26.75 10.37 -9.73
C ILE A 44 27.44 9.03 -9.83
N ASN A 45 27.53 8.33 -8.69
CA ASN A 45 27.94 6.94 -8.67
C ASN A 45 26.79 6.07 -9.18
N ILE A 46 26.87 5.67 -10.44
CA ILE A 46 25.82 4.92 -11.15
C ILE A 46 25.47 3.62 -10.42
N ASN A 47 26.48 2.90 -9.87
CA ASN A 47 26.24 1.65 -9.18
C ASN A 47 25.37 1.84 -7.93
N ARG A 48 25.64 2.89 -7.17
CA ARG A 48 24.85 3.21 -5.98
C ARG A 48 23.42 3.60 -6.33
N VAL A 49 23.24 4.39 -7.38
CA VAL A 49 21.90 4.79 -7.85
C VAL A 49 21.11 3.57 -8.31
N GLN A 50 21.74 2.64 -9.01
CA GLN A 50 21.09 1.40 -9.44
C GLN A 50 20.69 0.52 -8.26
N GLU A 51 21.53 0.43 -7.22
CA GLU A 51 21.19 -0.29 -5.99
C GLU A 51 19.99 0.32 -5.30
N ASP A 52 19.96 1.65 -5.16
CA ASP A 52 18.84 2.36 -4.54
C ASP A 52 17.56 2.21 -5.35
N GLU A 53 17.66 2.26 -6.67
CA GLU A 53 16.52 2.01 -7.58
C GLU A 53 15.96 0.60 -7.38
N LEU A 54 16.84 -0.40 -7.30
CA LEU A 54 16.42 -1.78 -7.06
C LEU A 54 15.70 -1.94 -5.73
N LYS A 55 16.26 -1.37 -4.66
CA LYS A 55 15.66 -1.41 -3.33
C LYS A 55 14.28 -0.76 -3.30
N LEU A 56 14.13 0.41 -3.93
CA LEU A 56 12.84 1.10 -4.02
C LEU A 56 11.83 0.29 -4.83
N THR A 57 12.25 -0.32 -5.91
CA THR A 57 11.38 -1.17 -6.75
C THR A 57 10.89 -2.38 -5.96
N GLU A 58 11.76 -3.04 -5.21
CA GLU A 58 11.39 -4.16 -4.35
C GLU A 58 10.42 -3.73 -3.26
N GLU A 59 10.68 -2.59 -2.62
CA GLU A 59 9.80 -2.04 -1.59
C GLU A 59 8.42 -1.69 -2.14
N ILE A 60 8.35 -1.10 -3.32
CA ILE A 60 7.08 -0.80 -4.00
C ILE A 60 6.29 -2.10 -4.25
N ASN A 61 6.96 -3.13 -4.76
CA ASN A 61 6.31 -4.41 -5.05
C ASN A 61 5.79 -5.09 -3.78
N GLU A 62 6.57 -5.11 -2.70
CA GLU A 62 6.14 -5.65 -1.40
C GLU A 62 4.94 -4.87 -0.85
N THR A 63 4.98 -3.56 -0.96
CA THR A 63 3.90 -2.68 -0.47
C THR A 63 2.63 -2.87 -1.29
N LYS A 64 2.74 -3.05 -2.61
CA LYS A 64 1.59 -3.38 -3.48
C LYS A 64 0.97 -4.73 -3.11
N ASN A 65 1.80 -5.72 -2.81
CA ASN A 65 1.32 -7.03 -2.36
C ASN A 65 0.55 -6.94 -1.05
N ARG A 66 1.07 -6.14 -0.12
CA ARG A 66 0.38 -5.86 1.14
C ARG A 66 -0.97 -5.16 0.90
N LEU A 67 -0.98 -4.18 0.01
CA LEU A 67 -2.23 -3.48 -0.36
C LEU A 67 -3.27 -4.47 -0.90
N ASN A 68 -2.87 -5.38 -1.78
CA ASN A 68 -3.78 -6.38 -2.34
C ASN A 68 -4.34 -7.31 -1.25
N LYS A 69 -3.52 -7.72 -0.29
CA LYS A 69 -3.97 -8.54 0.85
C LYS A 69 -4.97 -7.78 1.72
N LEU A 70 -4.70 -6.50 2.00
CA LEU A 70 -5.60 -5.67 2.79
C LEU A 70 -6.95 -5.46 2.08
N LYS A 71 -6.93 -5.27 0.78
CA LYS A 71 -8.16 -5.13 -0.02
C LYS A 71 -9.01 -6.41 0.01
N LYS A 72 -8.37 -7.57 -0.02
CA LYS A 72 -9.06 -8.86 0.11
C LYS A 72 -9.69 -9.03 1.48
N VAL A 73 -8.98 -8.65 2.52
CA VAL A 73 -9.50 -8.68 3.89
C VAL A 73 -10.70 -7.73 4.01
N LEU A 74 -10.58 -6.53 3.49
CA LEU A 74 -11.67 -5.55 3.52
C LEU A 74 -12.92 -6.07 2.80
N TYR A 75 -12.74 -6.68 1.64
CA TYR A 75 -13.84 -7.28 0.90
C TYR A 75 -14.58 -8.34 1.74
N ARG A 76 -13.83 -9.24 2.38
CA ARG A 76 -14.41 -10.29 3.25
C ARG A 76 -15.18 -9.69 4.42
N LEU A 77 -14.61 -8.65 5.04
CA LEU A 77 -15.27 -7.96 6.17
C LEU A 77 -16.57 -7.30 5.74
N LYS A 78 -16.59 -6.70 4.57
CA LYS A 78 -17.82 -6.07 4.04
C LYS A 78 -18.90 -7.10 3.69
N VAL A 79 -18.50 -8.28 3.21
CA VAL A 79 -19.44 -9.38 2.99
C VAL A 79 -20.04 -9.84 4.32
N CYS A 80 -19.22 -9.99 5.38
CA CYS A 80 -19.70 -10.33 6.71
C CYS A 80 -20.68 -9.28 7.26
N GLU A 81 -20.40 -8.02 7.05
CA GLU A 81 -21.28 -6.91 7.45
C GLU A 81 -22.65 -7.02 6.77
N ARG A 82 -22.68 -7.32 5.47
CA ARG A 82 -23.93 -7.51 4.74
C ARG A 82 -24.74 -8.67 5.29
N ILE A 83 -24.09 -9.80 5.58
CA ILE A 83 -24.74 -10.98 6.13
C ILE A 83 -25.37 -10.65 7.48
N LEU A 84 -24.62 -9.97 8.37
CA LEU A 84 -25.12 -9.56 9.67
C LEU A 84 -26.32 -8.61 9.55
N ASN A 85 -26.25 -7.65 8.66
CA ASN A 85 -27.35 -6.69 8.44
C ASN A 85 -28.59 -7.37 7.89
N ASN A 86 -28.43 -8.36 7.02
CA ASN A 86 -29.56 -9.11 6.46
C ASN A 86 -30.21 -10.03 7.52
N GLU A 87 -29.44 -10.58 8.44
CA GLU A 87 -29.96 -11.43 9.52
C GLU A 87 -30.81 -10.63 10.52
N GLU A 88 -30.57 -9.32 10.65
CA GLU A 88 -31.34 -8.45 11.52
C GLU A 88 -32.70 -8.05 10.96
N GLU A 89 -32.89 -8.18 9.69
CA GLU A 89 -34.16 -7.95 9.03
C GLU A 89 -35.11 -9.15 9.17
#